data_64e1598ac2afa22878c83a6bef9ec307
#
_entry.id   64e1598ac2afa22878c83a6bef9ec307
#
_cell.length_a   1.000
_cell.length_b   1.000
_cell.length_c   1.000
_cell.angle_alpha   90.00
_cell.angle_beta   90.00
_cell.angle_gamma   90.00
#
_symmetry.space_group_name_H-M   'P 1'
#
loop_
_entity.id
_entity.type
_entity.pdbx_description
1 polymer ?
#
loop_
_entity_poly.entity_id
_entity_poly.type
_entity_poly.pdbx_seq_one_letter_code
_entity_poly.pdbx_strand_id
1 'polypeptide(L)'
;MNEVRFTLTENARLAPNVYRLRLAGDASAITAPGQFLELSIPGFFLRRPLSVCDWEDGSVTILYRAVGDGTRALAEMKPGQTIDALCGLCLLYTS
;
A
#
# COMPACT_ATOMS: atom_id res chain seq x y z
N MET A 1 -7.85 -12.36 -7.08
CA MET A 1 -7.70 -11.33 -6.03
C MET A 1 -7.27 -12.02 -4.75
N ASN A 2 -6.16 -11.61 -4.19
CA ASN A 2 -5.59 -12.27 -3.01
C ASN A 2 -5.41 -11.27 -1.88
N GLU A 3 -5.75 -11.70 -0.68
CA GLU A 3 -5.41 -10.96 0.52
C GLU A 3 -4.04 -11.38 1.00
N VAL A 4 -3.15 -10.41 1.21
CA VAL A 4 -1.78 -10.65 1.64
C VAL A 4 -1.48 -9.76 2.85
N ARG A 5 -0.80 -10.33 3.84
CA ARG A 5 -0.30 -9.54 4.95
C ARG A 5 1.11 -9.10 4.64
N PHE A 6 1.31 -7.80 4.63
CA PHE A 6 2.62 -7.19 4.42
C PHE A 6 3.16 -6.65 5.72
N THR A 7 4.48 -6.58 5.80
CA THR A 7 5.19 -5.90 6.89
C THR A 7 5.77 -4.60 6.36
N LEU A 8 5.52 -3.50 7.06
CA LEU A 8 6.12 -2.22 6.70
C LEU A 8 7.62 -2.30 6.93
N THR A 9 8.39 -1.97 5.90
CA THR A 9 9.86 -1.86 6.01
C THR A 9 10.31 -0.42 5.95
N GLU A 10 9.51 0.46 5.36
CA GLU A 10 9.79 1.89 5.29
C GLU A 10 8.48 2.66 5.20
N ASN A 11 8.41 3.79 5.85
CA ASN A 11 7.30 4.74 5.72
C ASN A 11 7.92 6.14 5.87
N ALA A 12 8.51 6.64 4.79
CA ALA A 12 9.34 7.83 4.82
C ALA A 12 8.62 9.03 4.22
N ARG A 13 8.65 10.14 4.93
CA ARG A 13 8.14 11.41 4.41
C ARG A 13 9.14 12.00 3.42
N LEU A 14 8.68 12.22 2.19
CA LEU A 14 9.51 12.77 1.12
C LEU A 14 9.29 14.27 0.93
N ALA A 15 8.08 14.73 1.20
CA ALA A 15 7.68 16.12 1.03
C ALA A 15 6.47 16.36 1.94
N PRO A 16 5.99 17.59 2.10
CA PRO A 16 4.77 17.80 2.88
C PRO A 16 3.63 16.94 2.36
N ASN A 17 3.08 16.10 3.23
CA ASN A 17 1.98 15.16 2.94
C ASN A 17 2.28 14.08 1.90
N VAL A 18 3.53 13.90 1.50
CA VAL A 18 3.91 12.85 0.54
C VAL A 18 4.84 11.86 1.22
N TYR A 19 4.49 10.59 1.12
CA TYR A 19 5.21 9.50 1.78
C TYR A 19 5.54 8.39 0.81
N ARG A 20 6.67 7.74 1.07
CA ARG A 20 7.04 6.50 0.40
C ARG A 20 6.86 5.34 1.39
N LEU A 21 5.98 4.41 1.02
CA LEU A 21 5.69 3.23 1.81
C LEU A 21 6.33 2.02 1.14
N ARG A 22 7.10 1.26 1.88
CA ARG A 22 7.62 -0.03 1.41
C ARG A 22 7.08 -1.15 2.26
N LEU A 23 6.58 -2.18 1.57
CA LEU A 23 5.96 -3.33 2.19
C LEU A 23 6.69 -4.60 1.76
N ALA A 24 7.00 -5.45 2.72
CA ALA A 24 7.57 -6.76 2.46
C ALA A 24 6.51 -7.83 2.59
N GLY A 25 6.44 -8.73 1.63
CA GLY A 25 5.46 -9.82 1.60
C GLY A 25 5.36 -10.44 0.23
N ASP A 26 4.32 -11.23 0.00
CA ASP A 26 4.12 -11.90 -1.28
C ASP A 26 3.59 -10.91 -2.30
N ALA A 27 4.46 -10.43 -3.17
CA ALA A 27 4.14 -9.49 -4.24
C ALA A 27 3.86 -10.18 -5.58
N SER A 28 3.65 -11.49 -5.60
CA SER A 28 3.48 -12.25 -6.84
C SER A 28 2.25 -11.84 -7.65
N ALA A 29 1.24 -11.26 -7.01
CA ALA A 29 0.05 -10.77 -7.71
C ALA A 29 0.27 -9.43 -8.41
N ILE A 30 1.39 -8.75 -8.15
CA ILE A 30 1.74 -7.49 -8.78
C ILE A 30 2.50 -7.79 -10.06
N THR A 31 1.96 -7.38 -11.19
CA THR A 31 2.53 -7.71 -12.50
C THR A 31 2.80 -6.51 -13.38
N ALA A 32 2.31 -5.32 -13.02
CA ALA A 32 2.47 -4.14 -13.85
C ALA A 32 2.35 -2.86 -13.03
N PRO A 33 3.00 -1.77 -13.47
CA PRO A 33 2.76 -0.45 -12.87
C PRO A 33 1.30 -0.05 -13.10
N GLY A 34 0.73 0.70 -12.18
CA GLY A 34 -0.64 1.13 -12.26
C GLY A 34 -1.63 0.17 -11.63
N GLN A 35 -1.23 -1.03 -11.26
CA GLN A 35 -2.02 -1.84 -10.37
C GLN A 35 -2.11 -1.15 -9.02
N PHE A 36 -3.17 -1.42 -8.28
CA PHE A 36 -3.27 -0.85 -6.94
C PHE A 36 -3.57 -1.95 -5.93
N LEU A 37 -3.23 -1.65 -4.69
CA LEU A 37 -3.55 -2.47 -3.54
C LEU A 37 -4.64 -1.77 -2.75
N GLU A 38 -5.59 -2.51 -2.22
CA GLU A 38 -6.50 -1.97 -1.25
C GLU A 38 -5.98 -2.29 0.15
N LEU A 39 -5.47 -1.28 0.83
CA LEU A 39 -4.89 -1.44 2.16
C LEU A 39 -5.97 -1.35 3.23
N SER A 40 -5.96 -2.32 4.13
CA SER A 40 -6.84 -2.33 5.30
C SER A 40 -6.15 -1.60 6.43
N ILE A 41 -6.42 -0.32 6.56
CA ILE A 41 -5.78 0.54 7.56
C ILE A 41 -6.43 0.31 8.92
N PRO A 42 -5.67 0.02 9.98
CA PRO A 42 -6.23 -0.22 11.29
C PRO A 42 -7.13 0.93 11.76
N GLY A 43 -8.32 0.59 12.26
CA GLY A 43 -9.29 1.57 12.72
C GLY A 43 -10.25 2.07 11.66
N PHE A 44 -10.13 1.60 10.41
CA PHE A 44 -11.01 2.02 9.33
C PHE A 44 -11.69 0.81 8.69
N PHE A 45 -12.99 0.92 8.43
CA PHE A 45 -13.74 -0.16 7.81
C PHE A 45 -13.43 -0.31 6.33
N LEU A 46 -13.27 0.82 5.64
CA LEU A 46 -13.05 0.81 4.21
C LEU A 46 -11.56 0.76 3.91
N ARG A 47 -11.20 -0.11 2.98
CA ARG A 47 -9.83 -0.17 2.49
C ARG A 47 -9.54 1.04 1.63
N ARG A 48 -8.26 1.42 1.58
CA ARG A 48 -7.80 2.53 0.75
C ARG A 48 -7.03 2.01 -0.45
N PRO A 49 -7.48 2.33 -1.66
CA PRO A 49 -6.75 1.95 -2.87
C PRO A 49 -5.55 2.86 -3.06
N LEU A 50 -4.38 2.26 -3.16
CA LEU A 50 -3.14 2.99 -3.40
C LEU A 50 -2.40 2.33 -4.56
N SER A 51 -1.90 3.15 -5.48
CA SER A 51 -1.23 2.66 -6.67
C SER A 51 0.18 2.18 -6.37
N VAL A 52 0.53 1.05 -6.95
CA VAL A 52 1.89 0.52 -6.86
C VAL A 52 2.77 1.32 -7.81
N CYS A 53 3.84 1.90 -7.28
CA CYS A 53 4.78 2.63 -8.11
C CYS A 53 5.97 1.76 -8.53
N ASP A 54 6.33 0.77 -7.71
CA ASP A 54 7.41 -0.16 -8.02
C ASP A 54 7.21 -1.45 -7.23
N TRP A 55 7.79 -2.54 -7.73
CA TRP A 55 7.75 -3.81 -7.00
C TRP A 55 8.95 -4.66 -7.35
N GLU A 56 9.32 -5.54 -6.42
CA GLU A 56 10.36 -6.53 -6.58
C GLU A 56 9.87 -7.83 -5.96
N ASP A 57 10.65 -8.89 -6.08
CA ASP A 57 10.31 -10.13 -5.39
C ASP A 57 10.25 -9.86 -3.88
N GLY A 58 9.07 -10.06 -3.32
CA GLY A 58 8.86 -9.89 -1.90
C GLY A 58 8.75 -8.46 -1.41
N SER A 59 8.65 -7.46 -2.30
CA SER A 59 8.59 -6.06 -1.89
C SER A 59 7.71 -5.22 -2.82
N VAL A 60 6.98 -4.28 -2.25
CA VAL A 60 6.13 -3.34 -2.98
C VAL A 60 6.43 -1.93 -2.48
N THR A 61 6.53 -0.98 -3.40
CA THR A 61 6.73 0.43 -3.09
C THR A 61 5.52 1.24 -3.54
N ILE A 62 5.00 2.07 -2.65
CA ILE A 62 3.84 2.91 -2.88
C ILE A 62 4.20 4.34 -2.49
N LEU A 63 3.83 5.30 -3.35
CA LEU A 63 3.86 6.71 -3.00
C LEU A 63 2.43 7.16 -2.74
N TYR A 64 2.20 7.83 -1.63
CA TYR A 64 0.84 8.27 -1.30
C TYR A 64 0.86 9.65 -0.65
N ARG A 65 -0.31 10.29 -0.68
CA ARG A 65 -0.51 11.56 0.00
C ARG A 65 -1.34 11.36 1.26
N ALA A 66 -0.87 11.91 2.37
CA ALA A 66 -1.58 11.85 3.64
C ALA A 66 -2.58 13.01 3.75
N VAL A 67 -3.64 12.95 2.94
CA VAL A 67 -4.63 14.04 2.85
C VAL A 67 -5.99 13.69 3.42
N GLY A 68 -6.25 12.42 3.73
CA GLY A 68 -7.48 11.96 4.35
C GLY A 68 -7.19 11.25 5.66
N ASP A 69 -8.24 10.97 6.44
CA ASP A 69 -8.07 10.35 7.75
C ASP A 69 -7.36 9.00 7.65
N GLY A 70 -7.73 8.18 6.66
CA GLY A 70 -7.09 6.87 6.47
C GLY A 70 -5.63 6.98 6.11
N THR A 71 -5.28 7.85 5.16
CA THR A 71 -3.88 8.00 4.75
C THR A 71 -3.05 8.69 5.81
N ARG A 72 -3.65 9.55 6.63
CA ARG A 72 -2.94 10.12 7.78
C ARG A 72 -2.64 9.06 8.84
N ALA A 73 -3.58 8.15 9.08
CA ALA A 73 -3.34 7.03 9.98
C ALA A 73 -2.25 6.11 9.43
N LEU A 74 -2.24 5.89 8.10
CA LEU A 74 -1.18 5.12 7.45
C LEU A 74 0.19 5.77 7.66
N ALA A 75 0.25 7.10 7.57
CA ALA A 75 1.50 7.84 7.74
C ALA A 75 2.08 7.72 9.15
N GLU A 76 1.26 7.37 10.13
CA GLU A 76 1.72 7.17 11.51
C GLU A 76 2.20 5.74 11.78
N MET A 77 1.98 4.82 10.86
CA MET A 77 2.48 3.46 11.02
C MET A 77 3.98 3.42 10.87
N LYS A 78 4.60 2.48 11.58
CA LYS A 78 6.05 2.39 11.70
C LYS A 78 6.58 1.09 11.11
N PRO A 79 7.85 1.07 10.66
CA PRO A 79 8.46 -0.18 10.22
C PRO A 79 8.32 -1.26 11.29
N GLY A 80 8.05 -2.48 10.84
CA GLY A 80 7.80 -3.61 11.72
C GLY A 80 6.33 -3.89 11.97
N GLN A 81 5.45 -2.93 11.73
CA GLN A 81 4.01 -3.16 11.81
C GLN A 81 3.52 -3.88 10.56
N THR A 82 2.42 -4.60 10.70
CA THR A 82 1.82 -5.33 9.57
C THR A 82 0.54 -4.68 9.11
N ILE A 83 0.21 -4.88 7.84
CA ILE A 83 -1.00 -4.38 7.22
C ILE A 83 -1.51 -5.40 6.20
N ASP A 84 -2.82 -5.59 6.15
CA ASP A 84 -3.44 -6.47 5.17
C ASP A 84 -3.78 -5.70 3.92
N ALA A 85 -3.61 -6.33 2.77
CA ALA A 85 -3.90 -5.73 1.48
C ALA A 85 -4.58 -6.73 0.56
N LEU A 86 -5.52 -6.24 -0.24
CA LEU A 86 -6.04 -6.99 -1.39
C LEU A 86 -5.19 -6.67 -2.59
N CYS A 87 -4.60 -7.70 -3.18
CA CYS A 87 -3.70 -7.61 -4.33
C CYS A 87 -4.37 -8.15 -5.58
N GLY A 88 -3.77 -7.86 -6.73
CA GLY A 88 -4.25 -8.37 -8.01
C GLY A 88 -5.29 -7.50 -8.66
N LEU A 89 -5.57 -6.32 -8.10
CA LEU A 89 -6.49 -5.36 -8.69
C LEU A 89 -5.79 -4.57 -9.79
N CYS A 90 -6.51 -4.32 -10.87
CA CYS A 90 -5.99 -3.53 -11.98
C CYS A 90 -7.02 -2.47 -12.36
N LEU A 91 -6.55 -1.27 -12.69
CA LEU A 91 -7.43 -0.16 -13.08
C LEU A 91 -8.33 -0.52 -14.27
N LEU A 92 -7.88 -1.41 -15.13
CA LEU A 92 -8.66 -1.84 -16.28
C LEU A 92 -9.92 -2.61 -15.90
N TYR A 93 -10.02 -3.11 -14.69
CA TYR A 93 -11.16 -3.87 -14.22
C TYR A 93 -12.16 -3.05 -13.44
N THR A 94 -11.98 -1.77 -13.35
CA THR A 94 -12.86 -0.91 -12.55
C THR A 94 -14.02 -0.36 -13.34
N SER A 95 -14.15 -0.75 -14.56
CA SER A 95 -15.27 -0.31 -15.40
C SER A 95 -16.57 -1.00 -15.02
#